data_97acd5b4ed6521fd0d6b1a63e7ee376e
#
_entry.id   97acd5b4ed6521fd0d6b1a63e7ee376e
#
_cell.length_a   1.000
_cell.length_b   1.000
_cell.length_c   1.000
_cell.angle_alpha   90.00
_cell.angle_beta   90.00
_cell.angle_gamma   90.00
#
_symmetry.space_group_name_H-M   'P 1'
#
loop_
_entity.id
_entity.type
_entity.pdbx_description
1 polymer ?
#
loop_
_entity_poly.entity_id
_entity_poly.type
_entity_poly.pdbx_seq_one_letter_code
_entity_poly.pdbx_strand_id
1 'polypeptide(L)'
;MLREIIDENRTPELPGLPTFTGGLGGYFSYDYIKYSEPKLRLSDEEKTEIKPQFSEEKYEEMVEKAKHYIREGDIFHGMKSYFCQDEYGQIAPVYSISAGLDYPGIGPEHAWLHDIGRAEYVAITDDEAVNAFEYLARTEGIIPAIESAHAVAHAIRLAPTMDKDQIIVITISGRGDKDCAAIARYRGEDLHE
;
A
#
# COMPACT_ATOMS: atom_id res chain seq x y z
N MET A 1 -8.79 19.00 -20.27
CA MET A 1 -9.60 18.00 -19.54
C MET A 1 -9.36 18.02 -18.05
N LEU A 2 -8.26 17.46 -17.44
CA LEU A 2 -8.07 17.53 -15.96
C LEU A 2 -8.01 18.95 -15.38
N ARG A 3 -7.33 19.89 -16.06
CA ARG A 3 -7.29 21.29 -15.63
C ARG A 3 -8.67 21.96 -15.70
N GLU A 4 -9.44 21.68 -16.72
CA GLU A 4 -10.82 22.19 -16.89
C GLU A 4 -11.70 21.70 -15.74
N ILE A 5 -11.64 20.40 -15.40
CA ILE A 5 -12.39 19.82 -14.27
C ILE A 5 -11.99 20.47 -12.93
N ILE A 6 -10.69 20.71 -12.72
CA ILE A 6 -10.20 21.39 -11.51
C ILE A 6 -10.66 22.84 -11.47
N ASP A 7 -10.63 23.55 -12.60
CA ASP A 7 -11.03 24.94 -12.68
C ASP A 7 -12.55 25.13 -12.51
N GLU A 8 -13.36 24.19 -13.03
CA GLU A 8 -14.81 24.18 -12.87
C GLU A 8 -15.26 23.83 -11.42
N ASN A 9 -14.42 23.13 -10.67
CA ASN A 9 -14.73 22.68 -9.31
C ASN A 9 -13.87 23.35 -8.24
N ARG A 10 -13.38 24.57 -8.49
CA ARG A 10 -12.63 25.34 -7.50
C ARG A 10 -13.51 25.69 -6.31
N THR A 11 -13.07 25.27 -5.14
CA THR A 11 -13.70 25.66 -3.87
C THR A 11 -13.13 27.00 -3.41
N PRO A 12 -13.96 27.98 -2.99
CA PRO A 12 -13.46 29.23 -2.45
C PRO A 12 -12.70 28.99 -1.14
N GLU A 13 -11.58 29.71 -0.96
CA GLU A 13 -10.87 29.71 0.32
C GLU A 13 -11.73 30.40 1.38
N LEU A 14 -12.13 29.65 2.40
CA LEU A 14 -12.91 30.17 3.51
C LEU A 14 -12.00 30.39 4.72
N PRO A 15 -12.03 31.56 5.36
CA PRO A 15 -11.24 31.83 6.56
C PRO A 15 -11.58 30.84 7.69
N GLY A 16 -10.55 30.19 8.26
CA GLY A 16 -10.71 29.26 9.37
C GLY A 16 -10.89 27.79 8.98
N LEU A 17 -10.91 27.46 7.67
CA LEU A 17 -10.87 26.09 7.19
C LEU A 17 -9.45 25.70 6.74
N PRO A 18 -9.12 24.39 6.72
CA PRO A 18 -7.87 23.92 6.14
C PRO A 18 -7.71 24.38 4.70
N THR A 19 -6.46 24.59 4.27
CA THR A 19 -6.11 25.04 2.90
C THR A 19 -6.59 24.07 1.81
N PHE A 20 -6.83 22.81 2.14
CA PHE A 20 -7.40 21.81 1.24
C PHE A 20 -8.84 21.52 1.62
N THR A 21 -9.78 22.10 0.87
CA THR A 21 -11.23 21.94 1.07
C THR A 21 -11.90 21.06 0.02
N GLY A 22 -11.13 20.52 -0.93
CA GLY A 22 -11.63 19.63 -1.97
C GLY A 22 -10.54 19.26 -2.96
N GLY A 23 -10.74 18.20 -3.71
CA GLY A 23 -9.81 17.75 -4.75
C GLY A 23 -10.26 16.45 -5.41
N LEU A 24 -9.56 16.10 -6.48
CA LEU A 24 -9.73 14.82 -7.17
C LEU A 24 -8.78 13.80 -6.54
N GLY A 25 -9.33 12.73 -6.00
CA GLY A 25 -8.58 11.55 -5.56
C GLY A 25 -8.63 10.45 -6.62
N GLY A 26 -7.53 9.76 -6.84
CA GLY A 26 -7.49 8.67 -7.80
C GLY A 26 -6.07 8.20 -8.05
N TYR A 27 -5.93 7.30 -9.02
CA TYR A 27 -4.63 6.83 -9.49
C TYR A 27 -4.56 6.97 -11.02
N PHE A 28 -3.35 7.14 -11.52
CA PHE A 28 -3.08 7.04 -12.95
C PHE A 28 -2.55 5.63 -13.25
N SER A 29 -3.06 5.03 -14.32
CA SER A 29 -2.48 3.77 -14.80
C SER A 29 -1.02 3.99 -15.23
N TYR A 30 -0.23 2.92 -15.24
CA TYR A 30 1.16 2.98 -15.70
C TYR A 30 1.28 3.59 -17.12
N ASP A 31 0.30 3.32 -17.98
CA ASP A 31 0.27 3.88 -19.34
C ASP A 31 0.15 5.39 -19.41
N TYR A 32 -0.24 6.06 -18.32
CA TYR A 32 -0.28 7.53 -18.26
C TYR A 32 1.11 8.16 -18.42
N ILE A 33 2.17 7.43 -18.16
CA ILE A 33 3.56 7.88 -18.38
C ILE A 33 3.80 8.37 -19.81
N LYS A 34 3.08 7.81 -20.81
CA LYS A 34 3.12 8.23 -22.21
C LYS A 34 2.74 9.71 -22.39
N TYR A 35 1.90 10.23 -21.51
CA TYR A 35 1.42 11.62 -21.56
C TYR A 35 2.27 12.57 -20.72
N SER A 36 2.85 12.07 -19.64
CA SER A 36 3.72 12.88 -18.76
C SER A 36 5.16 12.96 -19.27
N GLU A 37 5.64 11.91 -19.99
CA GLU A 37 6.98 11.82 -20.53
C GLU A 37 6.97 11.53 -22.05
N PRO A 38 6.71 12.55 -22.89
CA PRO A 38 6.58 12.36 -24.35
C PRO A 38 7.85 11.87 -25.05
N LYS A 39 9.01 11.92 -24.37
CA LYS A 39 10.27 11.37 -24.88
C LYS A 39 10.41 9.87 -24.71
N LEU A 40 9.60 9.25 -23.87
CA LEU A 40 9.58 7.81 -23.66
C LEU A 40 8.87 7.14 -24.83
N ARG A 41 9.64 6.52 -25.72
CA ARG A 41 9.09 5.68 -26.78
C ARG A 41 8.92 4.28 -26.20
N LEU A 42 7.74 4.00 -25.63
CA LEU A 42 7.35 2.64 -25.31
C LEU A 42 6.97 1.95 -26.63
N SER A 43 7.57 0.78 -26.90
CA SER A 43 7.21 -0.01 -28.07
C SER A 43 5.75 -0.45 -27.96
N ASP A 44 4.96 -0.28 -29.02
CA ASP A 44 3.57 -0.72 -29.08
C ASP A 44 3.42 -2.25 -29.18
N GLU A 45 4.52 -2.99 -29.13
CA GLU A 45 4.54 -4.43 -29.42
C GLU A 45 4.18 -5.35 -28.25
N GLU A 46 4.08 -4.83 -27.03
CA GLU A 46 3.59 -5.60 -25.88
C GLU A 46 2.22 -5.12 -25.40
N LYS A 47 1.24 -5.12 -26.28
CA LYS A 47 -0.17 -5.09 -25.85
C LYS A 47 -0.52 -6.47 -25.30
N THR A 48 -0.26 -6.67 -24.01
CA THR A 48 -0.91 -7.75 -23.29
C THR A 48 -2.40 -7.51 -23.43
N GLU A 49 -3.09 -8.42 -24.12
CA GLU A 49 -4.54 -8.35 -24.28
C GLU A 49 -5.18 -8.51 -22.90
N ILE A 50 -5.50 -7.38 -22.27
CA ILE A 50 -6.20 -7.38 -20.99
C ILE A 50 -7.61 -7.87 -21.28
N LYS A 51 -7.88 -9.13 -20.95
CA LYS A 51 -9.24 -9.68 -20.99
C LYS A 51 -9.94 -9.29 -19.69
N PRO A 52 -10.94 -8.41 -19.74
CA PRO A 52 -11.69 -8.09 -18.56
C PRO A 52 -12.38 -9.35 -18.04
N GLN A 53 -12.33 -9.58 -16.74
CA GLN A 53 -12.91 -10.74 -16.08
C GLN A 53 -14.45 -10.70 -16.14
N PHE A 54 -15.02 -9.52 -16.34
CA PHE A 54 -16.46 -9.27 -16.43
C PHE A 54 -16.76 -8.41 -17.67
N SER A 55 -17.97 -8.55 -18.23
CA SER A 55 -18.46 -7.62 -19.25
C SER A 55 -18.67 -6.23 -18.64
N GLU A 56 -18.68 -5.19 -19.49
CA GLU A 56 -18.90 -3.80 -19.09
C GLU A 56 -20.23 -3.66 -18.32
N GLU A 57 -21.31 -4.25 -18.82
CA GLU A 57 -22.62 -4.24 -18.19
C GLU A 57 -22.60 -4.88 -16.78
N LYS A 58 -21.89 -6.01 -16.65
CA LYS A 58 -21.75 -6.68 -15.35
C LYS A 58 -20.93 -5.86 -14.36
N TYR A 59 -19.91 -5.17 -14.85
CA TYR A 59 -19.12 -4.27 -14.02
C TYR A 59 -19.93 -3.07 -13.55
N GLU A 60 -20.73 -2.46 -14.44
CA GLU A 60 -21.65 -1.37 -14.10
C GLU A 60 -22.70 -1.80 -13.06
N GLU A 61 -23.31 -2.98 -13.24
CA GLU A 61 -24.22 -3.56 -12.25
C GLU A 61 -23.57 -3.71 -10.87
N MET A 62 -22.33 -4.22 -10.84
CA MET A 62 -21.57 -4.38 -9.59
C MET A 62 -21.27 -3.03 -8.93
N VAL A 63 -20.92 -2.02 -9.72
CA VAL A 63 -20.67 -0.66 -9.23
C VAL A 63 -21.93 -0.02 -8.66
N GLU A 64 -23.06 -0.12 -9.34
CA GLU A 64 -24.34 0.42 -8.85
C GLU A 64 -24.80 -0.31 -7.58
N LYS A 65 -24.61 -1.61 -7.51
CA LYS A 65 -24.88 -2.39 -6.31
C LYS A 65 -23.97 -1.98 -5.13
N ALA A 66 -22.69 -1.75 -5.39
CA ALA A 66 -21.78 -1.23 -4.38
C ALA A 66 -22.18 0.17 -3.90
N LYS A 67 -22.56 1.08 -4.82
CA LYS A 67 -23.07 2.41 -4.48
C LYS A 67 -24.35 2.34 -3.64
N HIS A 68 -25.25 1.39 -3.93
CA HIS A 68 -26.44 1.15 -3.13
C HIS A 68 -26.06 0.80 -1.69
N TYR A 69 -25.21 -0.19 -1.49
CA TYR A 69 -24.75 -0.60 -0.15
C TYR A 69 -24.00 0.50 0.60
N ILE A 70 -23.24 1.36 -0.11
CA ILE A 70 -22.59 2.54 0.51
C ILE A 70 -23.66 3.51 1.06
N ARG A 71 -24.73 3.78 0.28
CA ARG A 71 -25.79 4.70 0.69
C ARG A 71 -26.62 4.18 1.87
N GLU A 72 -26.84 2.87 1.91
CA GLU A 72 -27.58 2.20 3.00
C GLU A 72 -26.70 2.01 4.26
N GLY A 73 -25.40 2.29 4.18
CA GLY A 73 -24.47 2.08 5.29
C GLY A 73 -24.05 0.63 5.51
N ASP A 74 -24.42 -0.27 4.59
CA ASP A 74 -24.25 -1.73 4.72
C ASP A 74 -22.84 -2.22 4.33
N ILE A 75 -22.03 -1.40 3.68
CA ILE A 75 -20.69 -1.83 3.21
C ILE A 75 -19.76 -2.23 4.33
N PHE A 76 -19.91 -1.62 5.51
CA PHE A 76 -19.10 -1.99 6.67
C PHE A 76 -19.61 -3.22 7.42
N HIS A 77 -20.83 -3.69 7.16
CA HIS A 77 -21.46 -4.80 7.86
C HIS A 77 -21.45 -6.13 7.11
N GLY A 78 -21.14 -6.11 5.81
CA GLY A 78 -21.16 -7.30 4.96
C GLY A 78 -19.79 -7.86 4.56
N MET A 79 -18.69 -7.19 4.89
CA MET A 79 -17.36 -7.61 4.47
C MET A 79 -16.66 -8.35 5.61
N LYS A 80 -16.26 -9.60 5.34
CA LYS A 80 -15.44 -10.38 6.26
C LYS A 80 -14.05 -9.79 6.32
N SER A 81 -13.56 -9.53 7.54
CA SER A 81 -12.18 -9.12 7.80
C SER A 81 -11.67 -9.80 9.07
N TYR A 82 -10.37 -9.69 9.32
CA TYR A 82 -9.70 -10.15 10.53
C TYR A 82 -9.18 -8.96 11.32
N PHE A 83 -9.24 -9.06 12.63
CA PHE A 83 -8.64 -8.08 13.54
C PHE A 83 -8.11 -8.76 14.79
N CYS A 84 -7.14 -8.14 15.44
CA CYS A 84 -6.57 -8.61 16.69
C CYS A 84 -7.58 -8.38 17.82
N GLN A 85 -7.88 -9.44 18.57
CA GLN A 85 -8.77 -9.39 19.73
C GLN A 85 -8.02 -9.89 20.98
N ASP A 86 -8.41 -9.33 22.13
CA ASP A 86 -8.05 -9.88 23.42
C ASP A 86 -8.96 -11.05 23.80
N GLU A 87 -8.72 -11.63 24.99
CA GLU A 87 -9.48 -12.78 25.52
C GLU A 87 -10.95 -12.46 25.79
N TYR A 88 -11.33 -11.18 25.85
CA TYR A 88 -12.71 -10.70 26.05
C TYR A 88 -13.40 -10.31 24.74
N GLY A 89 -12.74 -10.49 23.59
CA GLY A 89 -13.27 -10.12 22.29
C GLY A 89 -13.21 -8.63 21.98
N GLN A 90 -12.47 -7.84 22.77
CA GLN A 90 -12.23 -6.43 22.48
C GLN A 90 -11.06 -6.29 21.50
N ILE A 91 -11.00 -5.17 20.80
CA ILE A 91 -9.88 -4.88 19.90
C ILE A 91 -8.61 -4.77 20.76
N ALA A 92 -7.65 -5.68 20.49
CA ALA A 92 -6.37 -5.65 21.19
C ALA A 92 -5.52 -4.46 20.71
N PRO A 93 -4.79 -3.78 21.61
CA PRO A 93 -3.81 -2.79 21.21
C PRO A 93 -2.68 -3.48 20.43
N VAL A 94 -2.29 -2.88 19.32
CA VAL A 94 -1.18 -3.34 18.49
C VAL A 94 -0.10 -2.27 18.42
N TYR A 95 1.12 -2.69 18.17
CA TYR A 95 2.26 -1.81 18.04
C TYR A 95 3.18 -2.28 16.93
N SER A 96 3.72 -1.35 16.19
CA SER A 96 4.84 -1.55 15.25
C SER A 96 5.69 -0.29 15.21
N ILE A 97 7.00 -0.45 15.01
CA ILE A 97 7.89 0.68 14.68
C ILE A 97 7.45 1.37 13.39
N SER A 98 6.76 0.64 12.52
CA SER A 98 6.14 1.14 11.30
C SER A 98 4.73 1.63 11.60
N ALA A 99 4.50 2.94 11.51
CA ALA A 99 3.17 3.53 11.72
C ALA A 99 2.12 3.01 10.72
N GLY A 100 2.54 2.55 9.55
CA GLY A 100 1.66 1.93 8.56
C GLY A 100 1.18 0.52 8.93
N LEU A 101 1.79 -0.12 9.94
CA LEU A 101 1.51 -1.50 10.34
C LEU A 101 0.98 -1.63 11.78
N ASP A 102 0.69 -0.53 12.46
CA ASP A 102 0.17 -0.51 13.82
C ASP A 102 -1.37 -0.52 13.90
N TYR A 103 -2.02 -1.13 12.92
CA TYR A 103 -3.48 -1.26 12.86
C TYR A 103 -3.93 -2.65 13.31
N PRO A 104 -4.99 -2.74 14.14
CA PRO A 104 -5.49 -4.02 14.65
C PRO A 104 -6.25 -4.84 13.61
N GLY A 105 -6.64 -4.26 12.49
CA GLY A 105 -7.45 -4.91 11.46
C GLY A 105 -6.84 -4.80 10.07
N ILE A 106 -7.29 -5.68 9.18
CA ILE A 106 -6.85 -5.73 7.77
C ILE A 106 -7.99 -5.42 6.81
N GLY A 107 -7.64 -5.00 5.60
CA GLY A 107 -8.62 -4.82 4.53
C GLY A 107 -9.29 -6.15 4.14
N PRO A 108 -10.58 -6.13 3.79
CA PRO A 108 -11.32 -7.36 3.47
C PRO A 108 -10.81 -8.07 2.22
N GLU A 109 -10.17 -7.39 1.30
CA GLU A 109 -9.50 -8.01 0.16
C GLU A 109 -8.34 -8.90 0.60
N HIS A 110 -7.51 -8.46 1.55
CA HIS A 110 -6.45 -9.27 2.13
C HIS A 110 -7.01 -10.47 2.88
N ALA A 111 -8.10 -10.29 3.64
CA ALA A 111 -8.78 -11.39 4.32
C ALA A 111 -9.28 -12.44 3.32
N TRP A 112 -9.84 -11.99 2.21
CA TRP A 112 -10.31 -12.87 1.14
C TRP A 112 -9.16 -13.62 0.45
N LEU A 113 -8.07 -12.93 0.10
CA LEU A 113 -6.89 -13.54 -0.51
C LEU A 113 -6.26 -14.61 0.37
N HIS A 114 -6.26 -14.36 1.69
CA HIS A 114 -5.84 -15.34 2.69
C HIS A 114 -6.76 -16.56 2.70
N ASP A 115 -8.08 -16.34 2.78
CA ASP A 115 -9.07 -17.40 2.89
C ASP A 115 -9.09 -18.35 1.70
N ILE A 116 -8.87 -17.83 0.50
CA ILE A 116 -8.79 -18.66 -0.72
C ILE A 116 -7.39 -19.25 -0.98
N GLY A 117 -6.43 -18.99 -0.10
CA GLY A 117 -5.04 -19.46 -0.25
C GLY A 117 -4.30 -18.86 -1.46
N ARG A 118 -4.74 -17.68 -1.96
CA ARG A 118 -4.09 -16.99 -3.08
C ARG A 118 -2.83 -16.23 -2.67
N ALA A 119 -2.79 -15.78 -1.42
CA ALA A 119 -1.65 -15.09 -0.82
C ALA A 119 -1.32 -15.72 0.53
N GLU A 120 -0.02 -15.83 0.79
CA GLU A 120 0.53 -16.21 2.10
C GLU A 120 0.91 -14.94 2.87
N TYR A 121 0.55 -14.90 4.14
CA TYR A 121 0.85 -13.77 5.03
C TYR A 121 1.81 -14.22 6.11
N VAL A 122 2.93 -13.52 6.24
CA VAL A 122 3.99 -13.87 7.18
C VAL A 122 4.26 -12.69 8.12
N ALA A 123 4.58 -13.02 9.36
CA ALA A 123 4.95 -12.03 10.35
C ALA A 123 6.46 -11.72 10.28
N ILE A 124 6.79 -10.45 10.41
CA ILE A 124 8.14 -9.92 10.56
C ILE A 124 8.16 -9.03 11.80
N THR A 125 9.15 -9.22 12.65
CA THR A 125 9.32 -8.42 13.86
C THR A 125 9.97 -7.07 13.55
N ASP A 126 9.83 -6.11 14.47
CA ASP A 126 10.50 -4.80 14.35
C ASP A 126 12.02 -4.94 14.21
N ASP A 127 12.64 -5.85 14.96
CA ASP A 127 14.10 -6.11 14.86
C ASP A 127 14.49 -6.61 13.48
N GLU A 128 13.74 -7.57 12.91
CA GLU A 128 13.99 -8.08 11.57
C GLU A 128 13.84 -6.97 10.53
N ALA A 129 12.80 -6.13 10.65
CA ALA A 129 12.56 -5.03 9.73
C ALA A 129 13.65 -3.96 9.80
N VAL A 130 14.07 -3.56 11.01
CA VAL A 130 15.15 -2.59 11.20
C VAL A 130 16.49 -3.13 10.66
N ASN A 131 16.81 -4.39 10.94
CA ASN A 131 18.02 -5.03 10.40
C ASN A 131 17.99 -5.06 8.86
N ALA A 132 16.85 -5.35 8.26
CA ALA A 132 16.69 -5.37 6.80
C ALA A 132 16.78 -3.98 6.19
N PHE A 133 16.22 -2.96 6.85
CA PHE A 133 16.35 -1.56 6.45
C PHE A 133 17.82 -1.15 6.36
N GLU A 134 18.60 -1.39 7.44
CA GLU A 134 20.01 -1.08 7.49
C GLU A 134 20.83 -1.91 6.48
N TYR A 135 20.47 -3.19 6.32
CA TYR A 135 21.12 -4.09 5.37
C TYR A 135 20.99 -3.56 3.94
N LEU A 136 19.76 -3.23 3.50
CA LEU A 136 19.51 -2.72 2.15
C LEU A 136 20.22 -1.38 1.93
N ALA A 137 20.20 -0.50 2.93
CA ALA A 137 20.89 0.78 2.85
C ALA A 137 22.40 0.62 2.67
N ARG A 138 23.02 -0.34 3.36
CA ARG A 138 24.47 -0.58 3.30
C ARG A 138 24.90 -1.32 2.02
N THR A 139 24.08 -2.26 1.52
CA THR A 139 24.47 -3.09 0.37
C THR A 139 24.11 -2.46 -0.96
N GLU A 140 22.95 -1.80 -1.05
CA GLU A 140 22.41 -1.27 -2.30
C GLU A 140 22.33 0.26 -2.32
N GLY A 141 22.59 0.93 -1.19
CA GLY A 141 22.44 2.39 -1.08
C GLY A 141 20.97 2.85 -1.12
N ILE A 142 20.03 1.94 -0.90
CA ILE A 142 18.60 2.21 -0.91
C ILE A 142 18.10 2.32 0.53
N ILE A 143 17.51 3.46 0.87
CA ILE A 143 16.83 3.66 2.15
C ILE A 143 15.33 3.39 1.94
N PRO A 144 14.83 2.18 2.23
CA PRO A 144 13.42 1.84 2.00
C PRO A 144 12.54 2.49 3.07
N ALA A 145 11.24 2.67 2.80
CA ALA A 145 10.30 2.89 3.89
C ALA A 145 10.34 1.68 4.83
N ILE A 146 10.15 1.91 6.14
CA ILE A 146 10.22 0.83 7.13
C ILE A 146 9.15 -0.23 6.87
N GLU A 147 8.00 0.14 6.31
CA GLU A 147 6.97 -0.78 5.83
C GLU A 147 7.53 -1.76 4.80
N SER A 148 8.27 -1.26 3.82
CA SER A 148 8.87 -2.07 2.75
C SER A 148 10.05 -2.91 3.24
N ALA A 149 10.72 -2.50 4.31
CA ALA A 149 11.80 -3.27 4.92
C ALA A 149 11.31 -4.63 5.45
N HIS A 150 10.04 -4.76 5.81
CA HIS A 150 9.43 -6.05 6.18
C HIS A 150 9.49 -7.07 5.04
N ALA A 151 9.24 -6.62 3.80
CA ALA A 151 9.35 -7.49 2.64
C ALA A 151 10.81 -7.89 2.36
N VAL A 152 11.75 -6.98 2.57
CA VAL A 152 13.19 -7.27 2.47
C VAL A 152 13.62 -8.28 3.53
N ALA A 153 13.17 -8.12 4.78
CA ALA A 153 13.45 -9.06 5.87
C ALA A 153 12.97 -10.48 5.53
N HIS A 154 11.74 -10.59 5.00
CA HIS A 154 11.24 -11.89 4.56
C HIS A 154 12.06 -12.47 3.41
N ALA A 155 12.44 -11.66 2.43
CA ALA A 155 13.28 -12.11 1.32
C ALA A 155 14.65 -12.62 1.80
N ILE A 156 15.30 -11.94 2.75
CA ILE A 156 16.56 -12.39 3.35
C ILE A 156 16.39 -13.77 4.01
N ARG A 157 15.26 -14.01 4.66
CA ARG A 157 14.94 -15.29 5.30
C ARG A 157 14.60 -16.39 4.28
N LEU A 158 13.89 -16.04 3.20
CA LEU A 158 13.40 -16.96 2.19
C LEU A 158 14.49 -17.38 1.17
N ALA A 159 15.28 -16.43 0.70
CA ALA A 159 16.24 -16.63 -0.39
C ALA A 159 17.20 -17.83 -0.18
N PRO A 160 17.75 -18.08 1.04
CA PRO A 160 18.62 -19.24 1.27
C PRO A 160 17.93 -20.59 1.11
N THR A 161 16.60 -20.64 1.11
CA THR A 161 15.81 -21.87 0.97
C THR A 161 15.39 -22.15 -0.46
N MET A 162 15.64 -21.20 -1.37
CA MET A 162 15.24 -21.27 -2.78
C MET A 162 16.32 -21.84 -3.67
N ASP A 163 15.91 -22.39 -4.80
CA ASP A 163 16.83 -22.81 -5.85
C ASP A 163 17.44 -21.60 -6.55
N LYS A 164 18.65 -21.75 -7.12
CA LYS A 164 19.41 -20.66 -7.70
C LYS A 164 18.79 -20.01 -8.94
N ASP A 165 17.89 -20.70 -9.60
CA ASP A 165 17.17 -20.26 -10.79
C ASP A 165 15.81 -19.61 -10.46
N GLN A 166 15.40 -19.61 -9.18
CA GLN A 166 14.19 -18.94 -8.73
C GLN A 166 14.43 -17.44 -8.52
N ILE A 167 13.39 -16.66 -8.73
CA ILE A 167 13.44 -15.20 -8.68
C ILE A 167 12.48 -14.69 -7.60
N ILE A 168 12.97 -13.78 -6.76
CA ILE A 168 12.15 -13.02 -5.80
C ILE A 168 11.98 -11.60 -6.36
N VAL A 169 10.75 -11.14 -6.44
CA VAL A 169 10.44 -9.74 -6.76
C VAL A 169 9.90 -9.07 -5.50
N ILE A 170 10.55 -7.99 -5.07
CA ILE A 170 10.18 -7.23 -3.89
C ILE A 170 9.73 -5.84 -4.32
N THR A 171 8.53 -5.42 -3.90
CA THR A 171 8.07 -4.05 -4.11
C THR A 171 8.62 -3.15 -3.01
N ILE A 172 9.56 -2.28 -3.37
CA ILE A 172 10.08 -1.24 -2.48
C ILE A 172 9.36 0.06 -2.81
N SER A 173 8.30 0.34 -2.07
CA SER A 173 7.49 1.55 -2.21
C SER A 173 7.81 2.55 -1.10
N GLY A 174 7.54 3.83 -1.37
CA GLY A 174 7.83 4.89 -0.42
C GLY A 174 9.31 5.21 -0.28
N ARG A 175 9.64 5.98 0.75
CA ARG A 175 10.99 6.44 1.06
C ARG A 175 11.26 6.31 2.56
N GLY A 176 12.50 6.00 2.94
CA GLY A 176 12.86 5.73 4.33
C GLY A 176 13.53 6.88 5.06
N ASP A 177 13.81 8.00 4.40
CA ASP A 177 14.38 9.18 5.05
C ASP A 177 13.51 9.70 6.22
N LYS A 178 12.19 9.59 6.09
CA LYS A 178 11.22 9.88 7.16
C LYS A 178 11.36 8.97 8.39
N ASP A 179 11.92 7.77 8.20
CA ASP A 179 11.99 6.72 9.23
C ASP A 179 13.33 6.69 9.95
N CYS A 180 14.38 7.35 9.41
CA CYS A 180 15.73 7.32 9.98
C CYS A 180 15.79 7.72 11.45
N ALA A 181 15.05 8.77 11.84
CA ALA A 181 14.99 9.21 13.23
C ALA A 181 14.31 8.19 14.15
N ALA A 182 13.29 7.49 13.67
CA ALA A 182 12.62 6.44 14.44
C ALA A 182 13.55 5.23 14.63
N ILE A 183 14.27 4.85 13.57
CA ILE A 183 15.25 3.75 13.61
C ILE A 183 16.42 4.08 14.54
N ALA A 184 16.98 5.29 14.48
CA ALA A 184 18.04 5.72 15.39
C ALA A 184 17.57 5.61 16.85
N ARG A 185 16.40 6.15 17.18
CA ARG A 185 15.82 6.00 18.53
C ARG A 185 15.63 4.52 18.92
N TYR A 186 15.19 3.69 18.01
CA TYR A 186 15.04 2.25 18.25
C TYR A 186 16.37 1.58 18.58
N ARG A 187 17.47 2.04 17.96
CA ARG A 187 18.84 1.60 18.25
C ARG A 187 19.44 2.25 19.50
N GLY A 188 18.73 3.18 20.13
CA GLY A 188 19.25 3.94 21.29
C GLY A 188 20.24 5.04 20.91
N GLU A 189 20.19 5.50 19.67
CA GLU A 189 21.02 6.60 19.17
C GLU A 189 20.20 7.89 19.14
N ASP A 190 20.74 8.98 19.68
CA ASP A 190 20.18 10.32 19.53
C ASP A 190 20.76 10.96 18.27
N LEU A 191 19.92 11.22 17.31
CA LEU A 191 20.26 12.11 16.19
C LEU A 191 20.15 13.54 16.73
N HIS A 192 21.28 14.16 17.00
CA HIS A 192 21.32 15.61 17.25
C HIS A 192 20.95 16.32 15.94
N GLU A 193 19.83 17.05 15.98
CA GLU A 193 19.45 18.00 14.93
C GLU A 193 20.42 19.18 14.88
#